data_b6888c1c800beefb82cee0a2eee2f7c7
#
_entry.id   b6888c1c800beefb82cee0a2eee2f7c7
#
_cell.length_a   1.000
_cell.length_b   1.000
_cell.length_c   1.000
_cell.angle_alpha   90.00
_cell.angle_beta   90.00
_cell.angle_gamma   90.00
#
_symmetry.space_group_name_H-M   'P 1'
#
loop_
_entity.id
_entity.type
_entity.pdbx_description
1 polymer ?
#
loop_
_entity_poly.entity_id
_entity_poly.type
_entity_poly.pdbx_seq_one_letter_code
_entity_poly.pdbx_strand_id
1 'polypeptide(L)'
;PEYLSLTKKQIIDYIPTIISAKKIEGTKYTYGQRLRAYGEIDQVQGIIDLIAETPYSRRATASTWNVEIDSASDSPPCLDLFQVLVQGNKLSLTVYIRSNDMFLAWPENAFGILALQNLIVEEVNEKNPKLNLESGPIVTISASAHIYDRNWEEAKKILKENPRLQCAWDPRGNFVIDVSDGLINIYNTADPVNLRWQGKSAQDLLDQMIFYVSQITHAAYLGSELMKAEFALKNNSEYIQDHDGTNSNSL
;
A
#
# COMPACT_ATOMS: atom_id res chain seq x y z
N PRO A 1 15.74 -2.52 2.32
CA PRO A 1 16.51 -3.09 1.21
C PRO A 1 17.87 -2.40 1.10
N GLU A 2 18.92 -3.15 0.78
CA GLU A 2 20.31 -2.66 0.70
C GLU A 2 20.52 -1.58 -0.38
N TYR A 3 19.62 -1.52 -1.37
CA TYR A 3 19.65 -0.49 -2.42
C TYR A 3 19.05 0.85 -2.00
N LEU A 4 18.40 0.95 -0.84
CA LEU A 4 17.99 2.24 -0.32
C LEU A 4 19.22 2.96 0.21
N SER A 5 19.48 4.16 -0.31
CA SER A 5 20.58 5.03 0.11
C SER A 5 20.42 5.60 1.53
N LEU A 6 19.64 4.92 2.36
CA LEU A 6 19.25 5.37 3.69
C LEU A 6 19.93 4.54 4.78
N THR A 7 20.70 5.19 5.60
CA THR A 7 21.33 4.56 6.76
C THR A 7 20.39 4.56 7.98
N LYS A 8 20.57 3.59 8.87
CA LYS A 8 19.84 3.56 10.16
C LYS A 8 19.99 4.86 10.95
N LYS A 9 21.17 5.49 10.89
CA LYS A 9 21.42 6.76 11.56
C LYS A 9 20.53 7.88 10.99
N GLN A 10 20.46 8.02 9.67
CA GLN A 10 19.60 9.02 9.02
C GLN A 10 18.13 8.86 9.41
N ILE A 11 17.63 7.61 9.46
CA ILE A 11 16.25 7.33 9.90
C ILE A 11 16.04 7.81 11.35
N ILE A 12 16.96 7.47 12.25
CA ILE A 12 16.87 7.86 13.67
C ILE A 12 16.92 9.39 13.82
N ASP A 13 17.81 10.06 13.08
CA ASP A 13 17.96 11.51 13.11
C ASP A 13 16.73 12.23 12.50
N TYR A 14 16.02 11.57 11.56
CA TYR A 14 14.84 12.13 10.88
C TYR A 14 13.53 12.01 11.70
N ILE A 15 13.32 10.91 12.41
CA ILE A 15 12.09 10.64 13.17
C ILE A 15 11.63 11.84 14.03
N PRO A 16 12.52 12.54 14.79
CA PRO A 16 12.13 13.70 15.58
C PRO A 16 11.50 14.84 14.76
N THR A 17 11.79 14.94 13.46
CA THR A 17 11.20 15.97 12.58
C THR A 17 9.71 15.75 12.35
N ILE A 18 9.20 14.53 12.58
CA ILE A 18 7.79 14.15 12.44
C ILE A 18 7.07 14.15 13.80
N ILE A 19 7.73 13.64 14.85
CA ILE A 19 7.04 13.38 16.13
C ILE A 19 7.26 14.46 17.21
N SER A 20 8.26 15.33 17.03
CA SER A 20 8.63 16.34 18.05
C SER A 20 8.04 17.71 17.74
N ALA A 21 7.51 18.37 18.76
CA ALA A 21 7.09 19.78 18.70
C ALA A 21 8.26 20.75 18.43
N LYS A 22 9.51 20.32 18.65
CA LYS A 22 10.68 21.18 18.59
C LYS A 22 11.02 21.54 17.13
N LYS A 23 11.07 22.85 16.86
CA LYS A 23 11.56 23.36 15.57
C LYS A 23 13.08 23.17 15.50
N ILE A 24 13.55 22.67 14.36
CA ILE A 24 14.99 22.56 14.08
C ILE A 24 15.49 23.93 13.57
N GLU A 25 16.59 24.40 14.13
CA GLU A 25 17.21 25.65 13.73
C GLU A 25 17.61 25.62 12.25
N GLY A 26 17.37 26.72 11.52
CA GLY A 26 17.64 26.81 10.09
C GLY A 26 16.55 26.21 9.17
N THR A 27 15.51 25.56 9.72
CA THR A 27 14.37 25.06 8.93
C THR A 27 13.19 26.05 8.94
N LYS A 28 12.44 26.14 7.84
CA LYS A 28 11.19 26.93 7.79
C LYS A 28 10.14 26.33 8.74
N TYR A 29 10.01 25.02 8.72
CA TYR A 29 9.13 24.23 9.60
C TYR A 29 9.67 22.77 9.71
N THR A 30 9.11 22.00 10.65
CA THR A 30 9.12 20.54 10.62
C THR A 30 7.67 20.05 10.67
N TYR A 31 7.41 18.83 10.21
CA TYR A 31 6.06 18.26 10.32
C TYR A 31 5.65 18.11 11.78
N GLY A 32 6.58 17.68 12.64
CA GLY A 32 6.31 17.56 14.08
C GLY A 32 5.95 18.89 14.73
N GLN A 33 6.64 19.98 14.38
CA GLN A 33 6.28 21.30 14.89
C GLN A 33 4.88 21.73 14.42
N ARG A 34 4.53 21.46 13.16
CA ARG A 34 3.19 21.74 12.63
C ARG A 34 2.11 20.88 13.27
N LEU A 35 2.43 19.64 13.64
CA LEU A 35 1.48 18.72 14.25
C LEU A 35 1.29 18.94 15.76
N ARG A 36 2.36 19.34 16.47
CA ARG A 36 2.39 19.34 17.93
C ARG A 36 2.51 20.71 18.59
N ALA A 37 2.85 21.76 17.84
CA ALA A 37 3.05 23.09 18.42
C ALA A 37 2.67 24.23 17.48
N TYR A 38 1.74 24.00 16.56
CA TYR A 38 1.32 25.03 15.63
C TYR A 38 0.13 25.79 16.14
N GLY A 39 0.29 27.12 16.31
CA GLY A 39 -0.75 27.96 16.92
C GLY A 39 -1.11 27.54 18.34
N GLU A 40 -0.13 27.05 19.10
CA GLU A 40 -0.30 26.54 20.49
C GLU A 40 -1.19 25.29 20.60
N ILE A 41 -1.48 24.62 19.47
CA ILE A 41 -2.30 23.42 19.43
C ILE A 41 -1.42 22.20 19.20
N ASP A 42 -1.53 21.19 20.08
CA ASP A 42 -0.98 19.85 19.86
C ASP A 42 -2.08 18.97 19.24
N GLN A 43 -2.09 18.87 17.90
CA GLN A 43 -3.07 18.09 17.17
C GLN A 43 -2.90 16.59 17.42
N VAL A 44 -1.66 16.11 17.63
CA VAL A 44 -1.39 14.70 17.93
C VAL A 44 -1.95 14.34 19.29
N GLN A 45 -1.76 15.20 20.30
CA GLN A 45 -2.36 15.01 21.62
C GLN A 45 -3.89 14.99 21.53
N GLY A 46 -4.49 15.89 20.74
CA GLY A 46 -5.93 15.91 20.50
C GLY A 46 -6.46 14.62 19.86
N ILE A 47 -5.71 14.00 18.93
CA ILE A 47 -6.02 12.70 18.36
C ILE A 47 -5.95 11.59 19.43
N ILE A 48 -4.89 11.58 20.23
CA ILE A 48 -4.69 10.59 21.30
C ILE A 48 -5.85 10.65 22.31
N ASP A 49 -6.20 11.85 22.78
CA ASP A 49 -7.29 12.05 23.72
C ASP A 49 -8.63 11.61 23.14
N LEU A 50 -8.91 12.00 21.90
CA LEU A 50 -10.14 11.65 21.21
C LEU A 50 -10.28 10.13 21.00
N ILE A 51 -9.22 9.44 20.59
CA ILE A 51 -9.26 7.98 20.37
C ILE A 51 -9.32 7.22 21.70
N ALA A 52 -8.64 7.68 22.74
CA ALA A 52 -8.73 7.08 24.07
C ALA A 52 -10.14 7.14 24.65
N GLU A 53 -10.89 8.22 24.39
CA GLU A 53 -12.26 8.41 24.85
C GLU A 53 -13.30 7.81 23.88
N THR A 54 -13.10 8.02 22.58
CA THR A 54 -14.05 7.64 21.51
C THR A 54 -13.31 6.89 20.40
N PRO A 55 -12.98 5.59 20.57
CA PRO A 55 -12.08 4.83 19.69
C PRO A 55 -12.48 4.80 18.21
N TYR A 56 -13.78 4.79 17.93
CA TYR A 56 -14.29 4.72 16.55
C TYR A 56 -14.65 6.10 15.96
N SER A 57 -14.10 7.17 16.53
CA SER A 57 -14.28 8.51 16.00
C SER A 57 -13.64 8.66 14.62
N ARG A 58 -14.34 9.31 13.70
CA ARG A 58 -13.84 9.67 12.36
C ARG A 58 -13.31 11.10 12.30
N ARG A 59 -13.24 11.78 13.46
CA ARG A 59 -12.77 13.17 13.59
C ARG A 59 -11.29 13.27 13.95
N ALA A 60 -10.59 12.14 14.12
CA ALA A 60 -9.18 12.10 14.49
C ALA A 60 -8.31 12.46 13.26
N THR A 61 -8.22 13.76 13.01
CA THR A 61 -7.47 14.33 11.88
C THR A 61 -6.50 15.40 12.36
N ALA A 62 -5.37 15.53 11.66
CA ALA A 62 -4.41 16.61 11.86
C ALA A 62 -3.91 17.14 10.51
N SER A 63 -3.64 18.43 10.41
CA SER A 63 -3.14 19.09 9.21
C SER A 63 -1.83 19.81 9.48
N THR A 64 -0.89 19.66 8.56
CA THR A 64 0.33 20.49 8.56
C THR A 64 0.17 21.74 7.71
N TRP A 65 -0.79 21.72 6.77
CA TRP A 65 -1.06 22.85 5.89
C TRP A 65 -1.83 23.96 6.62
N ASN A 66 -1.35 25.17 6.48
CA ASN A 66 -2.05 26.39 6.92
C ASN A 66 -2.32 27.29 5.72
N VAL A 67 -3.60 27.55 5.45
CA VAL A 67 -4.06 28.31 4.30
C VAL A 67 -3.48 29.74 4.28
N GLU A 68 -3.39 30.40 5.43
CA GLU A 68 -2.93 31.80 5.51
C GLU A 68 -1.44 31.96 5.19
N ILE A 69 -0.61 30.97 5.55
CA ILE A 69 0.84 31.04 5.43
C ILE A 69 1.34 30.30 4.20
N ASP A 70 0.82 29.10 3.97
CA ASP A 70 1.41 28.16 3.02
C ASP A 70 0.93 28.41 1.59
N SER A 71 -0.24 29.04 1.41
CA SER A 71 -0.76 29.40 0.07
C SER A 71 0.14 30.35 -0.70
N ALA A 72 0.88 31.21 -0.01
CA ALA A 72 1.83 32.16 -0.62
C ALA A 72 3.29 31.76 -0.41
N SER A 73 3.57 30.59 0.16
CA SER A 73 4.93 30.14 0.47
C SER A 73 5.59 29.47 -0.73
N ASP A 74 6.85 29.77 -0.99
CA ASP A 74 7.68 29.07 -1.99
C ASP A 74 8.04 27.63 -1.57
N SER A 75 7.87 27.30 -0.29
CA SER A 75 8.23 25.99 0.27
C SER A 75 7.23 25.57 1.35
N PRO A 76 5.96 25.34 0.96
CA PRO A 76 4.95 24.87 1.89
C PRO A 76 5.13 23.38 2.21
N PRO A 77 4.48 22.86 3.28
CA PRO A 77 4.52 21.44 3.62
C PRO A 77 4.10 20.57 2.45
N CYS A 78 4.81 19.46 2.23
CA CYS A 78 4.46 18.46 1.20
C CYS A 78 3.48 17.41 1.71
N LEU A 79 3.51 17.12 2.99
CA LEU A 79 2.62 16.22 3.68
C LEU A 79 1.55 17.07 4.37
N ASP A 80 0.30 16.93 3.95
CA ASP A 80 -0.75 17.91 4.28
C ASP A 80 -1.70 17.45 5.38
N LEU A 81 -2.15 16.17 5.32
CA LEU A 81 -3.21 15.67 6.18
C LEU A 81 -2.90 14.28 6.72
N PHE A 82 -3.22 14.07 7.98
CA PHE A 82 -3.24 12.77 8.65
C PHE A 82 -4.66 12.47 9.14
N GLN A 83 -5.09 11.22 9.00
CA GLN A 83 -6.32 10.73 9.61
C GLN A 83 -6.08 9.39 10.27
N VAL A 84 -6.50 9.28 11.52
CA VAL A 84 -6.48 8.05 12.31
C VAL A 84 -7.87 7.43 12.33
N LEU A 85 -7.93 6.12 12.10
CA LEU A 85 -9.15 5.31 12.24
C LEU A 85 -8.83 4.03 13.00
N VAL A 86 -9.74 3.61 13.86
CA VAL A 86 -9.65 2.33 14.57
C VAL A 86 -10.71 1.38 14.05
N GLN A 87 -10.29 0.16 13.71
CA GLN A 87 -11.17 -0.94 13.34
C GLN A 87 -10.78 -2.19 14.11
N GLY A 88 -11.68 -2.72 14.93
CA GLY A 88 -11.33 -3.72 15.92
C GLY A 88 -10.30 -3.16 16.91
N ASN A 89 -9.13 -3.81 17.02
CA ASN A 89 -8.00 -3.32 17.80
C ASN A 89 -6.86 -2.75 16.93
N LYS A 90 -7.08 -2.51 15.63
CA LYS A 90 -6.07 -1.97 14.72
C LYS A 90 -6.29 -0.48 14.51
N LEU A 91 -5.24 0.31 14.78
CA LEU A 91 -5.18 1.73 14.47
C LEU A 91 -4.53 1.92 13.11
N SER A 92 -5.32 2.36 12.13
CA SER A 92 -4.86 2.69 10.77
C SER A 92 -4.55 4.18 10.67
N LEU A 93 -3.52 4.52 9.89
CA LEU A 93 -3.13 5.90 9.62
C LEU A 93 -3.19 6.16 8.10
N THR A 94 -4.01 7.12 7.70
CA THR A 94 -4.06 7.60 6.31
C THR A 94 -3.36 8.95 6.22
N VAL A 95 -2.50 9.10 5.21
CA VAL A 95 -1.67 10.30 5.02
C VAL A 95 -1.80 10.80 3.58
N TYR A 96 -2.15 12.07 3.42
CA TYR A 96 -2.16 12.74 2.12
C TYR A 96 -0.89 13.57 1.93
N ILE A 97 -0.18 13.33 0.82
CA ILE A 97 1.07 13.98 0.44
C ILE A 97 0.86 14.63 -0.92
N ARG A 98 0.76 15.97 -0.97
CA ARG A 98 0.52 16.70 -2.21
C ARG A 98 1.68 16.56 -3.21
N SER A 99 2.91 16.46 -2.69
CA SER A 99 4.14 16.41 -3.48
C SER A 99 5.14 15.46 -2.80
N ASN A 100 5.38 14.29 -3.38
CA ASN A 100 6.17 13.24 -2.76
C ASN A 100 7.39 12.91 -3.63
N ASP A 101 8.58 13.33 -3.17
CA ASP A 101 9.85 12.88 -3.74
C ASP A 101 10.07 11.42 -3.33
N MET A 102 9.83 10.50 -4.28
CA MET A 102 9.90 9.05 -4.05
C MET A 102 11.32 8.54 -3.85
N PHE A 103 12.32 9.33 -4.22
CA PHE A 103 13.71 8.89 -4.19
C PHE A 103 14.42 9.25 -2.88
N LEU A 104 14.35 10.51 -2.46
CA LEU A 104 15.05 10.98 -1.26
C LEU A 104 14.13 11.10 -0.04
N ALA A 105 12.99 11.81 -0.18
CA ALA A 105 12.17 12.15 0.97
C ALA A 105 11.22 11.04 1.41
N TRP A 106 10.69 10.27 0.47
CA TRP A 106 9.71 9.22 0.80
C TRP A 106 10.24 8.14 1.76
N PRO A 107 11.45 7.59 1.59
CA PRO A 107 11.98 6.60 2.52
C PRO A 107 12.07 7.10 3.96
N GLU A 108 12.53 8.35 4.17
CA GLU A 108 12.59 8.97 5.50
C GLU A 108 11.19 9.24 6.07
N ASN A 109 10.29 9.82 5.22
CA ASN A 109 8.91 10.08 5.60
C ASN A 109 8.17 8.81 6.03
N ALA A 110 8.37 7.70 5.33
CA ALA A 110 7.72 6.42 5.64
C ALA A 110 8.07 5.94 7.06
N PHE A 111 9.35 6.02 7.46
CA PHE A 111 9.77 5.67 8.82
C PHE A 111 9.27 6.68 9.86
N GLY A 112 9.26 7.97 9.53
CA GLY A 112 8.72 9.00 10.42
C GLY A 112 7.22 8.85 10.65
N ILE A 113 6.45 8.52 9.61
CA ILE A 113 5.02 8.26 9.68
C ILE A 113 4.73 6.99 10.50
N LEU A 114 5.54 5.94 10.33
CA LEU A 114 5.45 4.73 11.15
C LEU A 114 5.72 5.03 12.63
N ALA A 115 6.74 5.85 12.92
CA ALA A 115 7.04 6.26 14.28
C ALA A 115 5.90 7.08 14.89
N LEU A 116 5.25 7.96 14.12
CA LEU A 116 4.07 8.70 14.57
C LEU A 116 2.89 7.77 14.88
N GLN A 117 2.63 6.78 14.04
CA GLN A 117 1.58 5.79 14.30
C GLN A 117 1.83 5.03 15.59
N ASN A 118 3.06 4.53 15.79
CA ASN A 118 3.43 3.78 16.98
C ASN A 118 3.30 4.64 18.24
N LEU A 119 3.76 5.90 18.21
CA LEU A 119 3.60 6.85 19.30
C LEU A 119 2.13 7.04 19.68
N ILE A 120 1.24 7.22 18.69
CA ILE A 120 -0.21 7.38 18.94
C ILE A 120 -0.78 6.10 19.57
N VAL A 121 -0.41 4.92 19.07
CA VAL A 121 -0.87 3.63 19.62
C VAL A 121 -0.42 3.46 21.07
N GLU A 122 0.85 3.73 21.36
CA GLU A 122 1.43 3.62 22.71
C GLU A 122 0.73 4.57 23.69
N GLU A 123 0.63 5.87 23.36
CA GLU A 123 0.01 6.87 24.23
C GLU A 123 -1.51 6.66 24.42
N VAL A 124 -2.22 6.18 23.40
CA VAL A 124 -3.65 5.79 23.55
C VAL A 124 -3.79 4.60 24.49
N ASN A 125 -2.95 3.57 24.36
CA ASN A 125 -2.97 2.41 25.25
C ASN A 125 -2.58 2.75 26.68
N GLU A 126 -1.66 3.71 26.90
CA GLU A 126 -1.34 4.24 28.23
C GLU A 126 -2.56 4.91 28.88
N LYS A 127 -3.32 5.70 28.10
CA LYS A 127 -4.53 6.38 28.59
C LYS A 127 -5.72 5.45 28.77
N ASN A 128 -5.88 4.49 27.88
CA ASN A 128 -6.98 3.51 27.92
C ASN A 128 -6.47 2.08 27.60
N PRO A 129 -5.89 1.38 28.56
CA PRO A 129 -5.33 0.03 28.36
C PRO A 129 -6.36 -1.00 27.89
N LYS A 130 -7.66 -0.74 28.09
CA LYS A 130 -8.72 -1.66 27.66
C LYS A 130 -8.85 -1.78 26.16
N LEU A 131 -8.38 -0.78 25.42
CA LEU A 131 -8.43 -0.79 23.96
C LEU A 131 -7.45 -1.78 23.35
N ASN A 132 -6.30 -1.98 24.00
CA ASN A 132 -5.24 -2.88 23.55
C ASN A 132 -4.97 -2.73 22.05
N LEU A 133 -4.78 -1.47 21.61
CA LEU A 133 -4.58 -1.15 20.20
C LEU A 133 -3.23 -1.67 19.71
N GLU A 134 -3.22 -2.07 18.46
CA GLU A 134 -2.04 -2.42 17.71
C GLU A 134 -1.93 -1.55 16.45
N SER A 135 -0.72 -1.36 15.95
CA SER A 135 -0.51 -0.66 14.69
C SER A 135 -1.15 -1.43 13.54
N GLY A 136 -2.04 -0.76 12.83
CA GLY A 136 -2.72 -1.24 11.64
C GLY A 136 -2.03 -0.78 10.35
N PRO A 137 -2.69 -0.85 9.19
CA PRO A 137 -2.16 -0.36 7.94
C PRO A 137 -1.85 1.13 7.95
N ILE A 138 -0.77 1.52 7.27
CA ILE A 138 -0.52 2.90 6.85
C ILE A 138 -0.88 3.02 5.38
N VAL A 139 -1.78 3.95 5.06
CA VAL A 139 -2.19 4.27 3.70
C VAL A 139 -1.65 5.64 3.33
N THR A 140 -0.90 5.73 2.24
CA THR A 140 -0.40 7.02 1.74
C THR A 140 -0.99 7.33 0.38
N ILE A 141 -1.45 8.57 0.21
CA ILE A 141 -1.96 9.10 -1.04
C ILE A 141 -0.98 10.16 -1.52
N SER A 142 -0.21 9.83 -2.55
CA SER A 142 0.72 10.77 -3.17
C SER A 142 0.08 11.39 -4.41
N ALA A 143 -0.38 12.65 -4.32
CA ALA A 143 -1.00 13.34 -5.46
C ALA A 143 0.00 13.57 -6.59
N SER A 144 1.25 13.87 -6.25
CA SER A 144 2.37 13.90 -7.19
C SER A 144 3.51 13.03 -6.64
N ALA A 145 3.62 11.80 -7.14
CA ALA A 145 4.76 10.92 -6.89
C ALA A 145 5.81 11.18 -8.00
N HIS A 146 6.99 11.67 -7.63
CA HIS A 146 8.01 12.06 -8.61
C HIS A 146 9.43 11.73 -8.14
N ILE A 147 10.35 11.73 -9.08
CA ILE A 147 11.80 11.69 -8.85
C ILE A 147 12.38 12.90 -9.57
N TYR A 148 13.17 13.71 -8.87
CA TYR A 148 13.84 14.85 -9.48
C TYR A 148 14.87 14.40 -10.53
N ASP A 149 15.05 15.19 -11.57
CA ASP A 149 15.97 14.94 -12.69
C ASP A 149 17.41 14.69 -12.22
N ARG A 150 17.89 15.39 -11.21
CA ARG A 150 19.20 15.19 -10.58
C ARG A 150 19.42 13.78 -10.03
N ASN A 151 18.35 13.01 -9.78
CA ASN A 151 18.41 11.66 -9.21
C ASN A 151 18.10 10.56 -10.25
N TRP A 152 17.76 10.91 -11.50
CA TRP A 152 17.34 9.92 -12.49
C TRP A 152 18.40 8.89 -12.84
N GLU A 153 19.67 9.28 -12.95
CA GLU A 153 20.72 8.32 -13.30
C GLU A 153 20.95 7.30 -12.17
N GLU A 154 20.90 7.75 -10.93
CA GLU A 154 21.00 6.86 -9.78
C GLU A 154 19.79 5.93 -9.68
N ALA A 155 18.57 6.45 -9.86
CA ALA A 155 17.35 5.65 -9.89
C ALA A 155 17.37 4.59 -11.01
N LYS A 156 17.82 4.93 -12.22
CA LYS A 156 17.99 3.99 -13.32
C LYS A 156 19.03 2.91 -13.01
N LYS A 157 20.13 3.28 -12.34
CA LYS A 157 21.15 2.32 -11.90
C LYS A 157 20.56 1.31 -10.91
N ILE A 158 19.83 1.78 -9.90
CA ILE A 158 19.15 0.91 -8.92
C ILE A 158 18.19 -0.05 -9.60
N LEU A 159 17.38 0.41 -10.56
CA LEU A 159 16.45 -0.44 -11.32
C LEU A 159 17.18 -1.51 -12.13
N LYS A 160 18.32 -1.16 -12.73
CA LYS A 160 19.14 -2.10 -13.51
C LYS A 160 19.81 -3.15 -12.64
N GLU A 161 20.31 -2.75 -11.47
CA GLU A 161 21.00 -3.64 -10.52
C GLU A 161 20.04 -4.51 -9.71
N ASN A 162 18.80 -4.05 -9.55
CA ASN A 162 17.73 -4.74 -8.81
C ASN A 162 16.52 -4.97 -9.72
N PRO A 163 16.65 -5.81 -10.76
CA PRO A 163 15.54 -6.06 -11.66
C PRO A 163 14.35 -6.65 -10.90
N ARG A 164 13.20 -6.02 -11.08
CA ARG A 164 11.97 -6.55 -10.52
C ARG A 164 11.71 -7.93 -11.07
N LEU A 165 11.56 -8.93 -10.21
CA LEU A 165 11.08 -10.24 -10.63
C LEU A 165 9.75 -10.02 -11.36
N GLN A 166 9.68 -10.50 -12.62
CA GLN A 166 8.49 -10.33 -13.46
C GLN A 166 7.32 -11.24 -13.06
N CYS A 167 7.42 -11.96 -11.95
CA CYS A 167 6.28 -12.66 -11.37
C CYS A 167 5.34 -11.64 -10.75
N ALA A 168 4.34 -11.25 -11.51
CA ALA A 168 3.23 -10.48 -11.01
C ALA A 168 2.30 -11.40 -10.21
N TRP A 169 2.65 -11.65 -8.94
CA TRP A 169 1.73 -12.30 -8.02
C TRP A 169 0.53 -11.38 -7.81
N ASP A 170 -0.65 -11.88 -8.14
CA ASP A 170 -1.85 -11.18 -7.74
C ASP A 170 -2.04 -11.36 -6.22
N PRO A 171 -2.08 -10.28 -5.43
CA PRO A 171 -2.20 -10.38 -3.97
C PRO A 171 -3.52 -11.02 -3.51
N ARG A 172 -4.51 -11.12 -4.38
CA ARG A 172 -5.78 -11.81 -4.10
C ARG A 172 -5.75 -13.31 -4.42
N GLY A 173 -4.71 -13.77 -5.08
CA GLY A 173 -4.48 -15.17 -5.42
C GLY A 173 -4.21 -15.38 -6.90
N ASN A 174 -3.54 -16.49 -7.20
CA ASN A 174 -3.37 -16.98 -8.54
C ASN A 174 -4.14 -18.29 -8.69
N PHE A 175 -4.63 -18.58 -9.88
CA PHE A 175 -5.54 -19.68 -10.09
C PHE A 175 -5.01 -20.65 -11.13
N VAL A 176 -5.16 -21.93 -10.82
CA VAL A 176 -4.92 -23.02 -11.77
C VAL A 176 -6.26 -23.43 -12.34
N ILE A 177 -6.31 -23.58 -13.67
CA ILE A 177 -7.47 -24.03 -14.42
C ILE A 177 -7.17 -25.45 -14.91
N ASP A 178 -8.11 -26.35 -14.70
CA ASP A 178 -8.08 -27.74 -15.15
C ASP A 178 -9.40 -28.11 -15.83
N VAL A 179 -9.35 -29.05 -16.77
CA VAL A 179 -10.54 -29.61 -17.42
C VAL A 179 -10.57 -31.11 -17.14
N SER A 180 -11.44 -31.49 -16.21
CA SER A 180 -11.65 -32.90 -15.82
C SER A 180 -13.12 -33.14 -15.47
N ASP A 181 -13.56 -34.39 -15.53
CA ASP A 181 -14.92 -34.83 -15.23
C ASP A 181 -16.02 -34.06 -16.00
N GLY A 182 -15.70 -33.59 -17.20
CA GLY A 182 -16.64 -32.83 -18.04
C GLY A 182 -16.92 -31.42 -17.54
N LEU A 183 -16.04 -30.85 -16.74
CA LEU A 183 -16.11 -29.52 -16.18
C LEU A 183 -14.77 -28.80 -16.27
N ILE A 184 -14.83 -27.47 -16.27
CA ILE A 184 -13.68 -26.59 -16.03
C ILE A 184 -13.64 -26.39 -14.50
N ASN A 185 -12.50 -26.66 -13.91
CA ASN A 185 -12.26 -26.52 -12.47
C ASN A 185 -11.22 -25.43 -12.23
N ILE A 186 -11.41 -24.58 -11.22
CA ILE A 186 -10.54 -23.47 -10.87
C ILE A 186 -10.09 -23.61 -9.42
N TYR A 187 -8.80 -23.69 -9.20
CA TYR A 187 -8.17 -23.84 -7.89
C TYR A 187 -7.31 -22.63 -7.54
N ASN A 188 -7.30 -22.25 -6.28
CA ASN A 188 -6.35 -21.25 -5.79
C ASN A 188 -4.97 -21.90 -5.60
N THR A 189 -3.90 -21.30 -6.11
CA THR A 189 -2.52 -21.83 -5.95
C THR A 189 -2.04 -21.85 -4.50
N ALA A 190 -2.61 -21.02 -3.62
CA ALA A 190 -2.31 -21.04 -2.19
C ALA A 190 -2.95 -22.24 -1.47
N ASP A 191 -4.02 -22.82 -2.03
CA ASP A 191 -4.74 -23.97 -1.52
C ASP A 191 -5.30 -24.80 -2.68
N PRO A 192 -4.45 -25.56 -3.37
CA PRO A 192 -4.84 -26.31 -4.57
C PRO A 192 -5.80 -27.47 -4.30
N VAL A 193 -5.99 -27.85 -3.03
CA VAL A 193 -6.91 -28.93 -2.66
C VAL A 193 -8.36 -28.43 -2.57
N ASN A 194 -8.55 -27.16 -2.31
CA ASN A 194 -9.87 -26.54 -2.21
C ASN A 194 -10.30 -25.94 -3.56
N LEU A 195 -11.19 -26.64 -4.24
CA LEU A 195 -11.87 -26.12 -5.42
C LEU A 195 -12.60 -24.82 -5.07
N ARG A 196 -12.41 -23.80 -5.92
CA ARG A 196 -13.08 -22.51 -5.75
C ARG A 196 -14.33 -22.41 -6.61
N TRP A 197 -14.21 -22.72 -7.92
CA TRP A 197 -15.31 -22.67 -8.86
C TRP A 197 -15.22 -23.82 -9.85
N GLN A 198 -16.37 -24.24 -10.34
CA GLN A 198 -16.48 -25.21 -11.43
C GLN A 198 -17.67 -24.91 -12.32
N GLY A 199 -17.56 -25.23 -13.59
CA GLY A 199 -18.63 -25.00 -14.56
C GLY A 199 -18.25 -25.42 -15.97
N LYS A 200 -19.09 -25.07 -16.94
CA LYS A 200 -18.87 -25.38 -18.36
C LYS A 200 -18.73 -24.15 -19.24
N SER A 201 -19.01 -22.97 -18.71
CA SER A 201 -18.96 -21.70 -19.43
C SER A 201 -17.83 -20.85 -18.88
N ALA A 202 -16.95 -20.41 -19.76
CA ALA A 202 -15.87 -19.50 -19.44
C ALA A 202 -16.40 -18.17 -18.90
N GLN A 203 -17.47 -17.63 -19.51
CA GLN A 203 -18.06 -16.37 -19.09
C GLN A 203 -18.65 -16.46 -17.67
N ASP A 204 -19.42 -17.52 -17.38
CA ASP A 204 -20.04 -17.69 -16.07
C ASP A 204 -18.99 -17.86 -14.96
N LEU A 205 -17.88 -18.52 -15.26
CA LEU A 205 -16.77 -18.70 -14.33
C LEU A 205 -15.99 -17.40 -14.15
N LEU A 206 -15.75 -16.65 -15.22
CA LEU A 206 -15.10 -15.35 -15.16
C LEU A 206 -15.93 -14.36 -14.32
N ASP A 207 -17.22 -14.31 -14.51
CA ASP A 207 -18.12 -13.41 -13.77
C ASP A 207 -18.12 -13.69 -12.27
N GLN A 208 -17.91 -14.95 -11.87
CA GLN A 208 -17.82 -15.34 -10.47
C GLN A 208 -16.45 -15.02 -9.85
N MET A 209 -15.36 -15.21 -10.60
CA MET A 209 -14.02 -15.12 -10.06
C MET A 209 -13.36 -13.74 -10.23
N ILE A 210 -13.86 -12.89 -11.13
CA ILE A 210 -13.20 -11.61 -11.45
C ILE A 210 -12.99 -10.69 -10.24
N PHE A 211 -13.88 -10.75 -9.26
CA PHE A 211 -13.77 -9.99 -8.01
C PHE A 211 -12.63 -10.44 -7.09
N TYR A 212 -12.05 -11.61 -7.37
CA TYR A 212 -10.90 -12.17 -6.65
C TYR A 212 -9.57 -11.91 -7.37
N VAL A 213 -9.60 -11.11 -8.44
CA VAL A 213 -8.43 -10.72 -9.21
C VAL A 213 -8.22 -9.22 -9.06
N SER A 214 -7.00 -8.80 -8.74
CA SER A 214 -6.67 -7.39 -8.52
C SER A 214 -5.83 -6.76 -9.64
N GLN A 215 -5.29 -7.59 -10.54
CA GLN A 215 -4.46 -7.12 -11.65
C GLN A 215 -5.17 -7.32 -13.00
N ILE A 216 -5.24 -6.25 -13.80
CA ILE A 216 -5.88 -6.26 -15.12
C ILE A 216 -5.23 -7.30 -16.05
N THR A 217 -3.90 -7.40 -16.03
CA THR A 217 -3.16 -8.38 -16.85
C THR A 217 -3.48 -9.82 -16.45
N HIS A 218 -3.66 -10.08 -15.16
CA HIS A 218 -4.08 -11.39 -14.64
C HIS A 218 -5.52 -11.70 -15.02
N ALA A 219 -6.43 -10.72 -14.95
CA ALA A 219 -7.81 -10.89 -15.40
C ALA A 219 -7.90 -11.22 -16.89
N ALA A 220 -7.13 -10.53 -17.75
CA ALA A 220 -7.08 -10.79 -19.18
C ALA A 220 -6.52 -12.20 -19.49
N TYR A 221 -5.45 -12.59 -18.78
CA TYR A 221 -4.86 -13.91 -18.87
C TYR A 221 -5.86 -15.02 -18.50
N LEU A 222 -6.54 -14.89 -17.34
CA LEU A 222 -7.53 -15.86 -16.88
C LEU A 222 -8.72 -15.96 -17.85
N GLY A 223 -9.19 -14.84 -18.40
CA GLY A 223 -10.23 -14.83 -19.43
C GLY A 223 -9.81 -15.63 -20.69
N SER A 224 -8.57 -15.46 -21.13
CA SER A 224 -8.01 -16.21 -22.25
C SER A 224 -7.91 -17.71 -21.95
N GLU A 225 -7.40 -18.07 -20.78
CA GLU A 225 -7.26 -19.49 -20.38
C GLU A 225 -8.62 -20.17 -20.20
N LEU A 226 -9.61 -19.49 -19.62
CA LEU A 226 -10.98 -20.01 -19.49
C LEU A 226 -11.62 -20.26 -20.85
N MET A 227 -11.42 -19.37 -21.83
CA MET A 227 -11.89 -19.59 -23.21
C MET A 227 -11.25 -20.79 -23.87
N LYS A 228 -9.93 -21.00 -23.67
CA LYS A 228 -9.23 -22.20 -24.16
C LYS A 228 -9.77 -23.47 -23.49
N ALA A 229 -10.01 -23.44 -22.18
CA ALA A 229 -10.55 -24.56 -21.43
C ALA A 229 -11.98 -24.91 -21.88
N GLU A 230 -12.85 -23.92 -22.12
CA GLU A 230 -14.19 -24.13 -22.64
C GLU A 230 -14.15 -24.71 -24.07
N PHE A 231 -13.25 -24.21 -24.92
CA PHE A 231 -13.07 -24.75 -26.27
C PHE A 231 -12.62 -26.22 -26.20
N ALA A 232 -11.66 -26.54 -25.35
CA ALA A 232 -11.18 -27.91 -25.15
C ALA A 232 -12.30 -28.83 -24.66
N LEU A 233 -13.08 -28.37 -23.67
CA LEU A 233 -14.23 -29.10 -23.13
C LEU A 233 -15.27 -29.39 -24.21
N LYS A 234 -15.63 -28.39 -25.03
CA LYS A 234 -16.63 -28.52 -26.12
C LYS A 234 -16.17 -29.47 -27.22
N ASN A 235 -14.88 -29.51 -27.50
CA ASN A 235 -14.31 -30.33 -28.57
C ASN A 235 -13.74 -31.67 -28.07
N ASN A 236 -13.89 -31.97 -26.79
CA ASN A 236 -13.34 -33.17 -26.15
C ASN A 236 -11.81 -33.31 -26.43
N SER A 237 -11.10 -32.19 -26.41
CA SER A 237 -9.65 -32.12 -26.59
C SER A 237 -8.94 -31.87 -25.27
N GLU A 238 -7.66 -32.18 -25.21
CA GLU A 238 -6.83 -31.93 -24.03
C GLU A 238 -6.67 -30.41 -23.80
N TYR A 239 -6.72 -30.00 -22.53
CA TYR A 239 -6.40 -28.65 -22.10
C TYR A 239 -5.19 -28.67 -21.15
N ILE A 240 -4.21 -27.83 -21.46
CA ILE A 240 -3.06 -27.58 -20.59
C ILE A 240 -2.92 -26.07 -20.45
N GLN A 241 -3.00 -25.59 -19.22
CA GLN A 241 -2.82 -24.16 -18.91
C GLN A 241 -1.41 -23.70 -19.35
N ASP A 242 -1.28 -22.45 -19.80
CA ASP A 242 -0.04 -21.87 -20.32
C ASP A 242 0.50 -22.48 -21.63
N HIS A 243 -0.23 -23.38 -22.26
CA HIS A 243 0.18 -23.95 -23.53
C HIS A 243 -0.34 -23.14 -24.71
N ASP A 244 0.56 -22.65 -25.57
CA ASP A 244 0.23 -21.77 -26.72
C ASP A 244 -0.36 -22.52 -27.92
N GLY A 245 -0.66 -23.81 -27.81
CA GLY A 245 -1.22 -24.62 -28.89
C GLY A 245 -0.30 -24.82 -30.09
N THR A 246 0.92 -24.34 -30.03
CA THR A 246 1.94 -24.66 -31.05
C THR A 246 2.51 -26.04 -30.80
N ASN A 247 2.09 -26.98 -31.59
CA ASN A 247 2.64 -28.34 -31.60
C ASN A 247 4.18 -28.29 -31.63
N SER A 248 4.80 -28.74 -30.54
CA SER A 248 6.18 -29.19 -30.58
C SER A 248 6.27 -30.56 -31.29
N ASN A 249 5.92 -30.59 -32.58
CA ASN A 249 6.32 -31.63 -33.50
C ASN A 249 7.43 -31.06 -34.36
N SER A 250 8.63 -31.01 -33.81
CA SER A 250 9.87 -31.09 -34.59
C SER A 250 11.07 -31.31 -33.68
N LEU A 251 11.51 -32.52 -33.73
CA LEU A 251 12.83 -33.15 -33.52
C LEU A 251 12.93 -34.04 -32.30
#